data_0e45ee178efc8324a55cd72c641aff68
#
_entry.id   0e45ee178efc8324a55cd72c641aff68
#
_cell.length_a   1.000
_cell.length_b   1.000
_cell.length_c   1.000
_cell.angle_alpha   90.00
_cell.angle_beta   90.00
_cell.angle_gamma   90.00
#
_symmetry.space_group_name_H-M   'P 1'
#
loop_
_entity.id
_entity.type
_entity.pdbx_description
1 polymer ?
#
loop_
_entity_poly.entity_id
_entity_poly.type
_entity_poly.pdbx_seq_one_letter_code
_entity_poly.pdbx_strand_id
1 'polypeptide(L)'
;MASSSGQIKISSSHIVLEYELVFDCKAEVILGVGIVSATPNAQEVVEGDTCTFSATLENNWRFVGWYENSDFSGTPVSTNQIYTATITKNIILYPKAEPKYDINIYGDNTKFTYSCSSSDSKEYFGETVTITITPTKSIYKYSGIYEADINGNKLSNHISNNNPYTFVMPNNDVNLYVEIGKEIKIHVNCQKCSLVSGSSPIISSSGKTETIRLTYDSTTSDWSGIYKDAGHTVRLTSNQEYTFIVPENDVYLYAKAIAKQQIYVNENGTWQPYSKVYVKENGQWVQKDDYENIFNVLKNYKRINLS
;
A
#
# COMPACT_ATOMS: atom_id res chain seq x y z
N MET A 1 2.51 -53.16 29.01
CA MET A 1 2.86 -54.32 29.91
C MET A 1 4.08 -53.92 30.72
N ALA A 2 4.15 -54.29 32.00
CA ALA A 2 5.35 -54.03 32.79
C ALA A 2 6.40 -55.07 32.44
N SER A 3 7.60 -54.68 32.04
CA SER A 3 8.74 -55.55 31.92
C SER A 3 9.54 -55.48 33.23
N SER A 4 10.01 -56.64 33.73
CA SER A 4 10.85 -56.70 34.93
C SER A 4 12.27 -57.06 34.56
N SER A 5 13.26 -56.20 34.91
CA SER A 5 14.65 -56.55 34.88
C SER A 5 15.10 -56.86 36.32
N GLY A 6 15.61 -58.05 36.58
CA GLY A 6 16.06 -58.46 37.89
C GLY A 6 17.57 -58.76 37.91
N GLN A 7 18.28 -58.31 38.94
CA GLN A 7 19.65 -58.77 39.25
C GLN A 7 19.61 -59.75 40.40
N ILE A 8 20.29 -60.84 40.21
CA ILE A 8 20.50 -61.83 41.30
C ILE A 8 21.85 -61.50 41.94
N LYS A 9 21.83 -61.02 43.19
CA LYS A 9 23.03 -60.92 44.07
C LYS A 9 23.09 -62.09 44.96
N ILE A 10 24.14 -62.88 44.88
CA ILE A 10 24.38 -64.01 45.75
C ILE A 10 25.41 -63.59 46.87
N SER A 11 24.97 -63.55 48.13
CA SER A 11 25.85 -63.41 49.30
C SER A 11 26.00 -64.76 49.99
N SER A 12 27.00 -64.88 50.79
CA SER A 12 27.39 -66.18 51.42
C SER A 12 26.35 -66.82 52.37
N SER A 13 25.21 -66.17 52.63
CA SER A 13 24.16 -66.66 53.53
C SER A 13 22.74 -66.45 53.06
N HIS A 14 22.46 -65.56 52.03
CA HIS A 14 21.11 -65.29 51.55
C HIS A 14 21.13 -64.90 50.07
N ILE A 15 20.16 -65.40 49.28
CA ILE A 15 19.88 -64.94 47.97
C ILE A 15 18.87 -63.77 48.13
N VAL A 16 19.30 -62.56 47.83
CA VAL A 16 18.42 -61.38 47.74
C VAL A 16 18.13 -61.15 46.28
N LEU A 17 16.82 -61.22 45.91
CA LEU A 17 16.36 -60.84 44.58
C LEU A 17 15.93 -59.40 44.69
N GLU A 18 16.70 -58.50 44.12
CA GLU A 18 16.28 -57.10 43.91
C GLU A 18 15.60 -57.03 42.55
N TYR A 19 14.31 -56.63 42.53
CA TYR A 19 13.56 -56.40 41.32
C TYR A 19 13.30 -54.88 41.20
N GLU A 20 13.70 -54.33 40.11
CA GLU A 20 13.28 -53.02 39.68
C GLU A 20 12.08 -53.22 38.78
N LEU A 21 10.93 -52.67 39.18
CA LEU A 21 9.74 -52.64 38.32
C LEU A 21 9.90 -51.52 37.31
N VAL A 22 10.05 -51.87 36.06
CA VAL A 22 10.14 -50.93 34.96
C VAL A 22 8.82 -50.99 34.22
N PHE A 23 8.25 -49.82 34.01
CA PHE A 23 6.95 -49.66 33.32
C PHE A 23 7.19 -49.23 31.87
N ASP A 24 6.46 -49.83 30.94
CA ASP A 24 6.44 -49.40 29.54
C ASP A 24 5.47 -48.24 29.41
N CYS A 25 5.93 -47.14 28.82
CA CYS A 25 5.14 -45.99 28.46
C CYS A 25 4.81 -46.02 26.96
N LYS A 26 3.64 -45.54 26.60
CA LYS A 26 3.24 -45.40 25.19
C LYS A 26 3.63 -44.05 24.63
N ALA A 27 4.24 -44.06 23.46
CA ALA A 27 4.56 -42.91 22.66
C ALA A 27 3.71 -42.94 21.36
N GLU A 28 2.83 -42.00 21.20
CA GLU A 28 1.92 -41.91 20.06
C GLU A 28 2.04 -40.57 19.36
N VAL A 29 1.70 -40.54 18.06
CA VAL A 29 1.59 -39.33 17.27
C VAL A 29 0.29 -39.37 16.52
N ILE A 30 -0.47 -38.25 16.59
CA ILE A 30 -1.66 -38.04 15.79
C ILE A 30 -1.36 -37.00 14.73
N LEU A 31 -1.49 -37.40 13.46
CA LEU A 31 -1.11 -36.57 12.32
C LEU A 31 -2.03 -35.36 12.18
N GLY A 32 -1.45 -34.19 11.91
CA GLY A 32 -2.12 -32.96 11.52
C GLY A 32 -2.09 -32.73 10.01
N VAL A 33 -2.72 -31.65 9.56
CA VAL A 33 -2.71 -31.21 8.16
C VAL A 33 -1.30 -30.77 7.75
N GLY A 34 -0.89 -31.13 6.52
CA GLY A 34 0.44 -30.83 6.00
C GLY A 34 1.56 -31.76 6.46
N ILE A 35 1.21 -32.81 7.20
CA ILE A 35 2.12 -33.84 7.69
C ILE A 35 1.92 -35.12 6.87
N VAL A 36 2.92 -35.50 6.08
CA VAL A 36 2.89 -36.75 5.30
C VAL A 36 3.01 -37.97 6.22
N SER A 37 3.92 -37.91 7.17
CA SER A 37 4.11 -38.91 8.19
C SER A 37 4.74 -38.31 9.44
N ALA A 38 4.37 -38.83 10.59
CA ALA A 38 5.06 -38.55 11.83
C ALA A 38 4.95 -39.76 12.75
N THR A 39 6.09 -40.23 13.28
CA THR A 39 6.15 -41.43 14.08
C THR A 39 7.19 -41.30 15.17
N PRO A 40 6.97 -41.93 16.33
CA PRO A 40 8.05 -42.22 17.27
C PRO A 40 8.90 -43.36 16.72
N ASN A 41 10.18 -43.42 17.12
CA ASN A 41 11.08 -44.54 16.78
C ASN A 41 10.69 -45.84 17.52
N ALA A 42 9.90 -45.74 18.59
CA ALA A 42 9.31 -46.85 19.32
C ALA A 42 7.94 -46.42 19.90
N GLN A 43 6.93 -47.29 19.80
CA GLN A 43 5.59 -47.04 20.37
C GLN A 43 5.50 -47.44 21.88
N GLU A 44 6.31 -48.37 22.30
CA GLU A 44 6.48 -48.75 23.71
C GLU A 44 7.91 -48.44 24.11
N VAL A 45 8.09 -47.68 25.19
CA VAL A 45 9.37 -47.14 25.67
C VAL A 45 9.45 -47.40 27.16
N VAL A 46 10.55 -47.91 27.62
CA VAL A 46 10.80 -48.11 29.06
C VAL A 46 10.81 -46.74 29.74
N GLU A 47 10.16 -46.63 30.90
CA GLU A 47 10.16 -45.40 31.68
C GLU A 47 11.60 -44.95 32.01
N GLY A 48 11.91 -43.71 31.69
CA GLY A 48 13.24 -43.12 31.82
C GLY A 48 14.10 -43.18 30.55
N ASP A 49 13.74 -43.99 29.56
CA ASP A 49 14.42 -44.06 28.28
C ASP A 49 13.98 -42.92 27.33
N THR A 50 14.76 -42.74 26.27
CA THR A 50 14.50 -41.72 25.28
C THR A 50 13.71 -42.24 24.08
N CYS A 51 12.79 -41.42 23.57
CA CYS A 51 12.09 -41.66 22.32
C CYS A 51 12.34 -40.51 21.38
N THR A 52 12.56 -40.81 20.09
CA THR A 52 12.75 -39.81 19.04
C THR A 52 11.53 -39.77 18.13
N PHE A 53 10.89 -38.62 18.03
CA PHE A 53 9.78 -38.31 17.14
C PHE A 53 10.32 -37.63 15.88
N SER A 54 9.87 -38.06 14.74
CA SER A 54 10.22 -37.40 13.45
C SER A 54 8.99 -37.19 12.58
N ALA A 55 8.93 -36.07 11.93
CA ALA A 55 7.84 -35.72 11.00
C ALA A 55 8.37 -35.48 9.61
N THR A 56 7.59 -35.85 8.59
CA THR A 56 7.82 -35.55 7.19
C THR A 56 6.67 -34.66 6.72
N LEU A 57 6.99 -33.53 6.09
CA LEU A 57 6.02 -32.53 5.67
C LEU A 57 5.63 -32.69 4.21
N GLU A 58 4.45 -32.20 3.85
CA GLU A 58 4.09 -31.93 2.47
C GLU A 58 4.97 -30.83 1.87
N ASN A 59 5.06 -30.80 0.54
CA ASN A 59 5.78 -29.73 -0.15
C ASN A 59 5.14 -28.37 0.15
N ASN A 60 5.96 -27.35 0.34
CA ASN A 60 5.54 -25.98 0.69
C ASN A 60 4.89 -25.85 2.07
N TRP A 61 5.14 -26.80 2.97
CA TRP A 61 4.77 -26.69 4.36
C TRP A 61 6.02 -26.52 5.23
N ARG A 62 5.92 -25.75 6.32
CA ARG A 62 6.95 -25.68 7.35
C ARG A 62 6.47 -26.28 8.65
N PHE A 63 7.37 -26.89 9.37
CA PHE A 63 7.11 -27.42 10.69
C PHE A 63 7.02 -26.27 11.70
N VAL A 64 5.96 -26.26 12.52
CA VAL A 64 5.75 -25.24 13.55
C VAL A 64 6.19 -25.79 14.92
N GLY A 65 5.83 -27.04 15.21
CA GLY A 65 6.22 -27.66 16.48
C GLY A 65 5.44 -28.90 16.81
N TRP A 66 5.92 -29.60 17.85
CA TRP A 66 5.27 -30.70 18.52
C TRP A 66 4.45 -30.16 19.68
N TYR A 67 3.19 -30.54 19.80
CA TYR A 67 2.28 -30.11 20.85
C TYR A 67 1.73 -31.31 21.62
N GLU A 68 1.44 -31.14 22.94
CA GLU A 68 0.72 -32.14 23.76
C GLU A 68 -0.82 -31.96 23.62
N ASN A 69 -1.29 -30.81 23.15
CA ASN A 69 -2.70 -30.53 22.99
C ASN A 69 -3.14 -30.63 21.52
N SER A 70 -4.25 -31.31 21.25
CA SER A 70 -4.78 -31.52 19.90
C SER A 70 -5.26 -30.24 19.21
N ASP A 71 -5.55 -29.17 19.97
CA ASP A 71 -5.92 -27.84 19.47
C ASP A 71 -4.72 -26.92 19.28
N PHE A 72 -3.50 -27.46 19.47
CA PHE A 72 -2.24 -26.72 19.40
C PHE A 72 -2.15 -25.54 20.38
N SER A 73 -2.93 -25.56 21.47
CA SER A 73 -2.85 -24.53 22.52
C SER A 73 -1.54 -24.67 23.33
N GLY A 74 -1.08 -23.55 23.88
CA GLY A 74 0.16 -23.49 24.66
C GLY A 74 1.41 -23.37 23.81
N THR A 75 2.55 -23.57 24.46
CA THR A 75 3.86 -23.60 23.78
C THR A 75 4.17 -24.99 23.26
N PRO A 76 4.78 -25.16 22.07
CA PRO A 76 5.21 -26.45 21.60
C PRO A 76 6.31 -27.02 22.53
N VAL A 77 6.31 -28.31 22.73
CA VAL A 77 7.38 -29.00 23.48
C VAL A 77 8.70 -29.00 22.71
N SER A 78 8.62 -28.90 21.38
CA SER A 78 9.79 -28.70 20.52
C SER A 78 9.36 -28.04 19.20
N THR A 79 10.20 -27.14 18.67
CA THR A 79 10.09 -26.59 17.31
C THR A 79 10.96 -27.33 16.30
N ASN A 80 11.75 -28.29 16.73
CA ASN A 80 12.58 -29.12 15.86
C ASN A 80 11.71 -30.22 15.24
N GLN A 81 11.83 -30.42 13.94
CA GLN A 81 11.09 -31.45 13.19
C GLN A 81 11.45 -32.88 13.67
N ILE A 82 12.68 -33.07 14.15
CA ILE A 82 13.12 -34.24 14.86
C ILE A 82 13.30 -33.86 16.32
N TYR A 83 12.56 -34.54 17.21
CA TYR A 83 12.54 -34.25 18.63
C TYR A 83 12.79 -35.51 19.45
N THR A 84 13.72 -35.45 20.38
CA THR A 84 14.02 -36.55 21.31
C THR A 84 13.63 -36.14 22.73
N ALA A 85 12.84 -36.96 23.38
CA ALA A 85 12.37 -36.75 24.76
C ALA A 85 12.68 -37.97 25.64
N THR A 86 12.94 -37.74 26.94
CA THR A 86 12.93 -38.77 27.95
C THR A 86 11.49 -39.07 28.33
N ILE A 87 11.06 -40.32 28.25
CA ILE A 87 9.68 -40.73 28.45
C ILE A 87 9.47 -41.20 29.88
N THR A 88 8.70 -40.45 30.65
CA THR A 88 8.38 -40.76 32.08
C THR A 88 6.90 -41.08 32.28
N LYS A 89 6.08 -40.97 31.23
CA LYS A 89 4.63 -41.25 31.21
C LYS A 89 4.16 -41.48 29.76
N ASN A 90 2.97 -42.00 29.58
CA ASN A 90 2.36 -42.04 28.25
C ASN A 90 2.34 -40.65 27.64
N ILE A 91 2.73 -40.52 26.39
CA ILE A 91 2.79 -39.26 25.65
C ILE A 91 2.08 -39.40 24.31
N ILE A 92 1.27 -38.39 23.97
CA ILE A 92 0.64 -38.20 22.64
C ILE A 92 1.13 -36.87 22.14
N LEU A 93 1.73 -36.84 20.96
CA LEU A 93 2.17 -35.60 20.32
C LEU A 93 1.42 -35.32 19.06
N TYR A 94 1.13 -34.05 18.86
CA TYR A 94 0.42 -33.50 17.72
C TYR A 94 1.39 -32.58 16.94
N PRO A 95 1.95 -33.03 15.81
CA PRO A 95 2.79 -32.20 14.96
C PRO A 95 1.95 -31.16 14.23
N LYS A 96 2.35 -29.90 14.33
CA LYS A 96 1.74 -28.78 13.60
C LYS A 96 2.63 -28.35 12.46
N ALA A 97 2.02 -28.18 11.29
CA ALA A 97 2.65 -27.55 10.13
C ALA A 97 1.75 -26.45 9.58
N GLU A 98 2.33 -25.54 8.83
CA GLU A 98 1.59 -24.47 8.15
C GLU A 98 2.00 -24.34 6.69
N PRO A 99 1.06 -24.04 5.76
CA PRO A 99 1.34 -23.93 4.34
C PRO A 99 1.99 -22.58 4.00
N LYS A 100 2.64 -22.52 2.85
CA LYS A 100 2.87 -21.26 2.14
C LYS A 100 1.59 -20.87 1.38
N TYR A 101 1.36 -19.56 1.32
CA TYR A 101 0.28 -18.95 0.56
C TYR A 101 0.82 -18.34 -0.72
N ASP A 102 0.02 -18.37 -1.79
CA ASP A 102 0.40 -17.85 -3.10
C ASP A 102 0.38 -16.31 -3.13
N ILE A 103 1.32 -15.74 -3.89
CA ILE A 103 1.41 -14.31 -4.19
C ILE A 103 1.22 -14.17 -5.69
N ASN A 104 0.01 -13.77 -6.08
CA ASN A 104 -0.39 -13.66 -7.47
C ASN A 104 -0.33 -12.20 -7.92
N ILE A 105 0.44 -11.92 -8.96
CA ILE A 105 0.62 -10.59 -9.52
C ILE A 105 -0.01 -10.53 -10.90
N TYR A 106 -1.03 -9.71 -11.04
CA TYR A 106 -1.81 -9.52 -12.27
C TYR A 106 -1.54 -8.13 -12.86
N GLY A 107 -1.92 -7.96 -14.11
CA GLY A 107 -1.79 -6.72 -14.86
C GLY A 107 -1.36 -6.96 -16.30
N ASP A 108 -1.04 -5.88 -17.03
CA ASP A 108 -0.55 -5.99 -18.40
C ASP A 108 0.96 -6.31 -18.43
N ASN A 109 1.30 -7.59 -18.43
CA ASN A 109 2.67 -8.12 -18.40
C ASN A 109 3.54 -7.66 -19.60
N THR A 110 2.96 -7.02 -20.61
CA THR A 110 3.75 -6.39 -21.69
C THR A 110 4.34 -5.05 -21.27
N LYS A 111 3.81 -4.45 -20.20
CA LYS A 111 4.19 -3.11 -19.71
C LYS A 111 5.12 -3.12 -18.52
N PHE A 112 5.21 -4.23 -17.78
CA PHE A 112 6.09 -4.35 -16.62
C PHE A 112 6.64 -5.75 -16.44
N THR A 113 7.71 -5.83 -15.65
CA THR A 113 8.21 -7.03 -14.99
C THR A 113 8.19 -6.77 -13.48
N TYR A 114 8.25 -7.83 -12.70
CA TYR A 114 8.36 -7.69 -11.24
C TYR A 114 9.39 -8.65 -10.67
N SER A 115 9.90 -8.31 -9.49
CA SER A 115 10.61 -9.23 -8.61
C SER A 115 9.89 -9.33 -7.28
N CYS A 116 9.87 -10.52 -6.70
CA CYS A 116 9.34 -10.81 -5.38
C CYS A 116 10.50 -11.24 -4.47
N SER A 117 10.49 -10.84 -3.20
CA SER A 117 11.49 -11.31 -2.22
C SER A 117 11.43 -12.83 -2.00
N SER A 118 10.24 -13.42 -2.18
CA SER A 118 10.07 -14.87 -2.20
C SER A 118 10.42 -15.44 -3.58
N SER A 119 11.30 -16.43 -3.63
CA SER A 119 11.82 -16.99 -4.89
C SER A 119 10.80 -17.84 -5.66
N ASP A 120 9.76 -18.36 -4.99
CA ASP A 120 8.72 -19.23 -5.55
C ASP A 120 7.35 -18.55 -5.62
N SER A 121 7.28 -17.23 -5.37
CA SER A 121 6.04 -16.46 -5.28
C SER A 121 5.06 -17.01 -4.25
N LYS A 122 5.58 -17.58 -3.17
CA LYS A 122 4.81 -18.11 -2.05
C LYS A 122 5.51 -17.75 -0.75
N GLU A 123 4.76 -17.45 0.30
CA GLU A 123 5.35 -17.15 1.60
C GLU A 123 4.48 -17.65 2.76
N TYR A 124 5.09 -17.85 3.92
CA TYR A 124 4.37 -18.24 5.13
C TYR A 124 3.66 -17.07 5.76
N PHE A 125 2.57 -17.35 6.46
CA PHE A 125 1.87 -16.36 7.28
C PHE A 125 2.84 -15.61 8.21
N GLY A 126 2.69 -14.30 8.29
CA GLY A 126 3.48 -13.44 9.16
C GLY A 126 4.86 -13.02 8.61
N GLU A 127 5.32 -13.62 7.51
CA GLU A 127 6.57 -13.24 6.87
C GLU A 127 6.42 -11.97 6.03
N THR A 128 7.51 -11.21 5.90
CA THR A 128 7.51 -9.97 5.14
C THR A 128 7.83 -10.22 3.68
N VAL A 129 6.95 -9.75 2.80
CA VAL A 129 7.10 -9.83 1.34
C VAL A 129 7.36 -8.44 0.77
N THR A 130 8.32 -8.35 -0.13
CA THR A 130 8.60 -7.12 -0.90
C THR A 130 8.47 -7.40 -2.40
N ILE A 131 7.66 -6.59 -3.08
CA ILE A 131 7.45 -6.65 -4.52
C ILE A 131 8.01 -5.38 -5.14
N THR A 132 8.87 -5.54 -6.16
CA THR A 132 9.40 -4.42 -6.93
C THR A 132 8.91 -4.51 -8.36
N ILE A 133 8.27 -3.45 -8.84
CA ILE A 133 7.71 -3.35 -10.19
C ILE A 133 8.67 -2.57 -11.07
N THR A 134 9.01 -3.12 -12.23
CA THR A 134 9.89 -2.47 -13.20
C THR A 134 9.16 -2.32 -14.54
N PRO A 135 8.82 -1.07 -14.96
CA PRO A 135 8.26 -0.83 -16.28
C PRO A 135 9.19 -1.28 -17.40
N THR A 136 8.66 -1.92 -18.45
CA THR A 136 9.44 -2.48 -19.57
C THR A 136 9.95 -1.40 -20.53
N LYS A 137 9.38 -0.19 -20.54
CA LYS A 137 9.75 0.94 -21.37
C LYS A 137 9.68 2.25 -20.58
N SER A 138 10.50 3.23 -20.95
CA SER A 138 10.55 4.55 -20.29
C SER A 138 9.24 5.35 -20.36
N ILE A 139 8.40 5.06 -21.37
CA ILE A 139 7.08 5.69 -21.53
C ILE A 139 6.03 5.14 -20.57
N TYR A 140 6.32 4.02 -19.89
CA TYR A 140 5.43 3.42 -18.91
C TYR A 140 5.78 3.90 -17.52
N LYS A 141 4.75 4.20 -16.73
CA LYS A 141 4.90 4.65 -15.34
C LYS A 141 4.04 3.79 -14.43
N TYR A 142 4.63 3.36 -13.35
CA TYR A 142 3.90 2.68 -12.27
C TYR A 142 2.85 3.64 -11.69
N SER A 143 1.59 3.18 -11.63
CA SER A 143 0.45 3.97 -11.14
C SER A 143 -0.07 3.50 -9.79
N GLY A 144 0.18 2.25 -9.42
CA GLY A 144 -0.21 1.72 -8.12
C GLY A 144 -0.45 0.21 -8.11
N ILE A 145 -0.66 -0.31 -6.92
CA ILE A 145 -1.12 -1.67 -6.65
C ILE A 145 -2.55 -1.61 -6.12
N TYR A 146 -3.39 -2.47 -6.63
CA TYR A 146 -4.78 -2.66 -6.27
C TYR A 146 -5.03 -4.10 -5.86
N GLU A 147 -6.13 -4.36 -5.14
CA GLU A 147 -6.60 -5.73 -4.98
C GLU A 147 -7.05 -6.30 -6.32
N ALA A 148 -6.86 -7.60 -6.49
CA ALA A 148 -7.41 -8.37 -7.60
C ALA A 148 -8.36 -9.46 -7.09
N ASP A 149 -9.31 -9.86 -7.91
CA ASP A 149 -10.08 -11.09 -7.66
C ASP A 149 -9.25 -12.33 -8.02
N ILE A 150 -9.78 -13.52 -7.75
CA ILE A 150 -9.12 -14.79 -8.06
C ILE A 150 -8.88 -15.01 -9.56
N ASN A 151 -9.59 -14.29 -10.43
CA ASN A 151 -9.42 -14.34 -11.87
C ASN A 151 -8.45 -13.29 -12.40
N GLY A 152 -7.87 -12.46 -11.50
CA GLY A 152 -6.92 -11.40 -11.83
C GLY A 152 -7.56 -10.09 -12.30
N ASN A 153 -8.87 -9.90 -12.12
CA ASN A 153 -9.52 -8.64 -12.44
C ASN A 153 -9.21 -7.59 -11.36
N LYS A 154 -8.87 -6.38 -11.78
CA LYS A 154 -8.63 -5.25 -10.89
C LYS A 154 -9.90 -4.92 -10.10
N LEU A 155 -9.78 -4.84 -8.79
CA LEU A 155 -10.83 -4.33 -7.91
C LEU A 155 -10.65 -2.82 -7.66
N SER A 156 -11.65 -2.19 -7.05
CA SER A 156 -11.63 -0.75 -6.77
C SER A 156 -10.73 -0.36 -5.59
N ASN A 157 -10.36 -1.33 -4.75
CA ASN A 157 -9.54 -1.07 -3.57
C ASN A 157 -8.08 -0.82 -3.96
N HIS A 158 -7.65 0.44 -3.84
CA HIS A 158 -6.27 0.85 -4.02
C HIS A 158 -5.47 0.55 -2.77
N ILE A 159 -4.37 -0.20 -2.91
CA ILE A 159 -3.53 -0.63 -1.79
C ILE A 159 -2.37 0.34 -1.57
N SER A 160 -1.57 0.62 -2.62
CA SER A 160 -0.35 1.41 -2.46
C SER A 160 0.14 2.03 -3.77
N ASN A 161 0.75 3.21 -3.65
CA ASN A 161 1.55 3.84 -4.72
C ASN A 161 3.06 3.63 -4.51
N ASN A 162 3.47 2.94 -3.45
CA ASN A 162 4.89 2.71 -3.18
C ASN A 162 5.45 1.64 -4.13
N ASN A 163 6.67 1.86 -4.59
CA ASN A 163 7.46 0.89 -5.34
C ASN A 163 8.93 1.01 -4.90
N PRO A 164 9.48 0.04 -4.19
CA PRO A 164 8.91 -1.26 -3.83
C PRO A 164 7.70 -1.18 -2.88
N TYR A 165 6.81 -2.17 -2.97
CA TYR A 165 5.70 -2.39 -2.06
C TYR A 165 6.01 -3.54 -1.12
N THR A 166 5.83 -3.32 0.19
CA THR A 166 6.12 -4.31 1.24
C THR A 166 4.88 -4.54 2.08
N PHE A 167 4.60 -5.81 2.39
CA PHE A 167 3.48 -6.22 3.23
C PHE A 167 3.84 -7.46 4.05
N VAL A 168 3.04 -7.74 5.08
CA VAL A 168 3.13 -8.97 5.88
C VAL A 168 2.14 -9.98 5.28
N MET A 169 2.62 -11.21 5.00
CA MET A 169 1.81 -12.25 4.39
C MET A 169 0.63 -12.63 5.29
N PRO A 170 -0.61 -12.51 4.82
CA PRO A 170 -1.79 -12.95 5.55
C PRO A 170 -1.89 -14.49 5.55
N ASN A 171 -2.88 -15.04 6.28
CA ASN A 171 -3.15 -16.49 6.33
C ASN A 171 -4.00 -16.99 5.14
N ASN A 172 -3.84 -16.36 3.98
CA ASN A 172 -4.50 -16.70 2.71
C ASN A 172 -3.69 -16.19 1.54
N ASP A 173 -4.01 -16.64 0.34
CA ASP A 173 -3.41 -16.17 -0.90
C ASP A 173 -3.63 -14.67 -1.08
N VAL A 174 -2.62 -14.00 -1.66
CA VAL A 174 -2.64 -12.57 -1.97
C VAL A 174 -2.74 -12.39 -3.47
N ASN A 175 -3.75 -11.66 -3.91
CA ASN A 175 -4.00 -11.34 -5.31
C ASN A 175 -3.85 -9.82 -5.50
N LEU A 176 -2.84 -9.41 -6.27
CA LEU A 176 -2.51 -8.01 -6.51
C LEU A 176 -2.57 -7.67 -7.99
N TYR A 177 -3.21 -6.55 -8.32
CA TYR A 177 -3.21 -5.99 -9.66
C TYR A 177 -2.27 -4.80 -9.76
N VAL A 178 -1.30 -4.86 -10.66
CA VAL A 178 -0.35 -3.79 -10.94
C VAL A 178 -0.89 -2.92 -12.06
N GLU A 179 -1.10 -1.65 -11.75
CA GLU A 179 -1.50 -0.65 -12.74
C GLU A 179 -0.29 0.09 -13.29
N ILE A 180 -0.13 0.01 -14.60
CA ILE A 180 0.90 0.73 -15.35
C ILE A 180 0.21 1.67 -16.34
N GLY A 181 0.40 2.97 -16.13
CA GLY A 181 -0.04 4.00 -17.05
C GLY A 181 1.02 4.38 -18.07
N LYS A 182 0.61 5.06 -19.14
CA LYS A 182 1.49 5.74 -20.06
C LYS A 182 2.00 7.03 -19.42
N GLU A 183 3.27 7.38 -19.63
CA GLU A 183 3.78 8.70 -19.24
C GLU A 183 3.03 9.79 -19.98
N ILE A 184 2.49 10.74 -19.25
CA ILE A 184 1.72 11.87 -19.76
C ILE A 184 2.37 13.15 -19.23
N LYS A 185 2.50 14.15 -20.13
CA LYS A 185 2.96 15.49 -19.78
C LYS A 185 1.76 16.41 -19.58
N ILE A 186 1.71 17.02 -18.40
CA ILE A 186 0.70 18.03 -18.08
C ILE A 186 1.36 19.40 -18.19
N HIS A 187 1.05 20.12 -19.26
CA HIS A 187 1.55 21.45 -19.53
C HIS A 187 0.61 22.47 -18.88
N VAL A 188 1.14 23.25 -17.94
CA VAL A 188 0.40 24.33 -17.28
C VAL A 188 0.94 25.66 -17.76
N ASN A 189 0.14 26.35 -18.56
CA ASN A 189 0.44 27.66 -19.11
C ASN A 189 -0.18 28.73 -18.22
N CYS A 190 0.64 29.48 -17.51
CA CYS A 190 0.21 30.47 -16.54
C CYS A 190 0.30 31.89 -17.10
N GLN A 191 -0.80 32.64 -17.04
CA GLN A 191 -0.84 34.07 -17.29
C GLN A 191 -1.04 34.82 -15.95
N LYS A 192 -0.02 35.48 -15.44
CA LYS A 192 -0.01 36.19 -14.15
C LYS A 192 -0.30 35.27 -12.95
N CYS A 193 0.11 34.04 -13.04
CA CYS A 193 0.02 33.04 -11.98
C CYS A 193 1.23 32.09 -12.08
N SER A 194 1.37 31.19 -11.10
CA SER A 194 2.42 30.18 -11.08
C SER A 194 1.90 28.91 -10.39
N LEU A 195 2.59 27.79 -10.62
CA LEU A 195 2.39 26.57 -9.82
C LEU A 195 2.83 26.83 -8.38
N VAL A 196 2.07 26.30 -7.41
CA VAL A 196 2.44 26.33 -6.00
C VAL A 196 3.71 25.53 -5.76
N SER A 197 3.89 24.40 -6.50
CA SER A 197 5.06 23.54 -6.43
C SER A 197 5.35 22.91 -7.79
N GLY A 198 6.63 22.62 -8.04
CA GLY A 198 7.09 21.97 -9.27
C GLY A 198 7.23 22.94 -10.46
N SER A 199 7.38 22.37 -11.65
CA SER A 199 7.53 23.11 -12.93
C SER A 199 6.66 22.44 -13.99
N SER A 200 6.29 23.21 -15.04
CA SER A 200 5.62 22.71 -16.23
C SER A 200 6.66 22.22 -17.25
N PRO A 201 6.52 21.04 -17.90
CA PRO A 201 5.41 20.09 -17.70
C PRO A 201 5.56 19.26 -16.41
N ILE A 202 4.44 18.92 -15.79
CA ILE A 202 4.35 17.92 -14.72
C ILE A 202 4.31 16.54 -15.39
N ILE A 203 5.11 15.60 -14.93
CA ILE A 203 5.11 14.23 -15.44
C ILE A 203 4.18 13.38 -14.56
N SER A 204 3.22 12.73 -15.18
CA SER A 204 2.28 11.82 -14.53
C SER A 204 2.03 10.57 -15.38
N SER A 205 1.08 9.74 -15.01
CA SER A 205 0.67 8.56 -15.77
C SER A 205 -0.83 8.57 -16.03
N SER A 206 -1.23 8.02 -17.19
CA SER A 206 -2.65 7.87 -17.52
C SER A 206 -3.39 7.06 -16.45
N GLY A 207 -4.64 7.46 -16.16
CA GLY A 207 -5.48 6.84 -15.13
C GLY A 207 -5.27 7.38 -13.71
N LYS A 208 -4.15 8.04 -13.41
CA LYS A 208 -3.87 8.61 -12.10
C LYS A 208 -4.71 9.87 -11.86
N THR A 209 -5.13 10.09 -10.62
CA THR A 209 -5.73 11.36 -10.21
C THR A 209 -4.63 12.37 -9.87
N GLU A 210 -4.64 13.52 -10.54
CA GLU A 210 -3.72 14.63 -10.28
C GLU A 210 -4.48 15.87 -9.84
N THR A 211 -3.82 16.66 -8.98
CA THR A 211 -4.33 17.94 -8.50
C THR A 211 -3.32 19.04 -8.79
N ILE A 212 -3.71 19.98 -9.63
CA ILE A 212 -2.91 21.16 -9.98
C ILE A 212 -3.29 22.30 -9.04
N ARG A 213 -2.31 22.85 -8.34
CA ARG A 213 -2.49 24.01 -7.44
C ARG A 213 -1.72 25.20 -7.96
N LEU A 214 -2.41 26.33 -8.01
CA LEU A 214 -1.91 27.58 -8.57
C LEU A 214 -1.97 28.70 -7.54
N THR A 215 -1.06 29.65 -7.70
CA THR A 215 -1.02 30.89 -6.92
C THR A 215 -0.88 32.09 -7.83
N TYR A 216 -1.28 33.24 -7.36
CA TYR A 216 -1.16 34.51 -8.06
C TYR A 216 -0.99 35.63 -7.04
N ASP A 217 -0.51 36.80 -7.49
CA ASP A 217 -0.45 37.99 -6.65
C ASP A 217 -1.81 38.68 -6.55
N SER A 218 -2.49 38.47 -5.45
CA SER A 218 -3.82 39.04 -5.18
C SER A 218 -3.81 40.57 -4.97
N THR A 219 -2.64 41.18 -4.80
CA THR A 219 -2.51 42.65 -4.68
C THR A 219 -2.61 43.32 -6.03
N THR A 220 -2.11 42.69 -7.10
CA THR A 220 -2.01 43.25 -8.45
C THR A 220 -2.96 42.62 -9.46
N SER A 221 -3.58 41.49 -9.11
CA SER A 221 -4.39 40.71 -10.04
C SER A 221 -5.61 40.11 -9.34
N ASP A 222 -6.62 39.75 -10.14
CA ASP A 222 -7.79 38.98 -9.76
C ASP A 222 -7.74 37.61 -10.42
N TRP A 223 -8.11 36.56 -9.70
CA TRP A 223 -8.12 35.20 -10.23
C TRP A 223 -9.27 35.03 -11.23
N SER A 224 -8.98 34.49 -12.42
CA SER A 224 -9.97 34.23 -13.44
C SER A 224 -10.37 32.76 -13.56
N GLY A 225 -9.42 31.84 -13.43
CA GLY A 225 -9.70 30.41 -13.46
C GLY A 225 -8.65 29.59 -14.22
N ILE A 226 -8.96 28.29 -14.37
CA ILE A 226 -8.22 27.32 -15.16
C ILE A 226 -9.09 26.93 -16.35
N TYR A 227 -8.50 26.88 -17.55
CA TYR A 227 -9.19 26.73 -18.82
C TYR A 227 -8.59 25.56 -19.62
N LYS A 228 -9.41 24.99 -20.51
CA LYS A 228 -9.03 23.92 -21.44
C LYS A 228 -8.27 24.44 -22.67
N ASP A 229 -8.45 25.71 -23.03
CA ASP A 229 -7.94 26.29 -24.26
C ASP A 229 -7.13 27.57 -24.02
N ALA A 230 -6.21 27.87 -24.93
CA ALA A 230 -5.36 29.07 -24.89
C ALA A 230 -6.14 30.39 -24.98
N GLY A 231 -7.33 30.37 -25.58
CA GLY A 231 -8.23 31.54 -25.67
C GLY A 231 -8.96 31.83 -24.36
N HIS A 232 -8.87 30.96 -23.35
CA HIS A 232 -9.59 31.05 -22.09
C HIS A 232 -11.12 31.11 -22.28
N THR A 233 -11.64 30.34 -23.23
CA THR A 233 -13.08 30.31 -23.56
C THR A 233 -13.81 29.19 -22.83
N VAL A 234 -13.15 28.06 -22.61
CA VAL A 234 -13.70 26.88 -21.90
C VAL A 234 -13.10 26.76 -20.52
N ARG A 235 -13.79 27.32 -19.53
CA ARG A 235 -13.33 27.27 -18.13
C ARG A 235 -13.62 25.91 -17.51
N LEU A 236 -12.57 25.28 -16.93
CA LEU A 236 -12.64 24.02 -16.20
C LEU A 236 -13.04 24.24 -14.74
N THR A 237 -12.46 25.27 -14.11
CA THR A 237 -12.77 25.65 -12.73
C THR A 237 -12.51 27.13 -12.48
N SER A 238 -13.24 27.73 -11.54
CA SER A 238 -12.96 29.05 -10.98
C SER A 238 -12.03 28.98 -9.77
N ASN A 239 -11.69 27.80 -9.26
CA ASN A 239 -10.81 27.63 -8.13
C ASN A 239 -9.33 27.65 -8.57
N GLN A 240 -8.44 27.95 -7.63
CA GLN A 240 -6.99 27.87 -7.84
C GLN A 240 -6.47 26.43 -7.83
N GLU A 241 -7.34 25.47 -7.61
CA GLU A 241 -7.08 24.05 -7.57
C GLU A 241 -7.98 23.32 -8.56
N TYR A 242 -7.39 22.39 -9.32
CA TYR A 242 -8.11 21.55 -10.27
C TYR A 242 -7.65 20.11 -10.16
N THR A 243 -8.58 19.22 -9.83
CA THR A 243 -8.36 17.77 -9.72
C THR A 243 -9.02 17.06 -10.89
N PHE A 244 -8.28 16.13 -11.53
CA PHE A 244 -8.78 15.38 -12.68
C PHE A 244 -8.08 14.03 -12.79
N ILE A 245 -8.69 13.09 -13.52
CA ILE A 245 -8.06 11.82 -13.92
C ILE A 245 -7.24 12.11 -15.18
N VAL A 246 -5.94 11.76 -15.15
CA VAL A 246 -5.02 11.97 -16.27
C VAL A 246 -5.44 11.10 -17.46
N PRO A 247 -5.71 11.67 -18.63
CA PRO A 247 -6.09 10.91 -19.84
C PRO A 247 -4.88 10.21 -20.46
N GLU A 248 -5.07 9.49 -21.56
CA GLU A 248 -4.00 8.79 -22.29
C GLU A 248 -3.13 9.68 -23.19
N ASN A 249 -3.43 10.97 -23.25
CA ASN A 249 -2.68 11.96 -24.04
C ASN A 249 -2.22 13.12 -23.17
N ASP A 250 -1.18 13.81 -23.63
CA ASP A 250 -0.69 15.01 -22.96
C ASP A 250 -1.79 16.03 -22.73
N VAL A 251 -1.74 16.66 -21.57
CA VAL A 251 -2.77 17.62 -21.08
C VAL A 251 -2.21 19.02 -21.17
N TYR A 252 -3.02 19.93 -21.68
CA TYR A 252 -2.71 21.36 -21.73
C TYR A 252 -3.74 22.11 -20.90
N LEU A 253 -3.28 22.78 -19.85
CA LEU A 253 -4.10 23.63 -18.99
C LEU A 253 -3.64 25.08 -19.13
N TYR A 254 -4.57 25.97 -19.16
CA TYR A 254 -4.32 27.41 -19.29
C TYR A 254 -4.92 28.12 -18.09
N ALA A 255 -4.07 28.73 -17.28
CA ALA A 255 -4.49 29.41 -16.08
C ALA A 255 -4.29 30.91 -16.22
N LYS A 256 -5.24 31.68 -15.72
CA LYS A 256 -5.25 33.12 -15.90
C LYS A 256 -5.61 33.85 -14.61
N ALA A 257 -4.80 34.83 -14.26
CA ALA A 257 -5.18 35.94 -13.41
C ALA A 257 -5.17 37.23 -14.23
N ILE A 258 -6.11 38.13 -13.95
CA ILE A 258 -6.32 39.39 -14.68
C ILE A 258 -5.74 40.51 -13.84
N ALA A 259 -4.94 41.39 -14.46
CA ALA A 259 -4.43 42.56 -13.73
C ALA A 259 -5.58 43.40 -13.21
N LYS A 260 -5.51 43.78 -11.96
CA LYS A 260 -6.37 44.80 -11.41
C LYS A 260 -6.15 46.10 -12.17
N GLN A 261 -7.21 46.64 -12.70
CA GLN A 261 -7.14 47.96 -13.30
C GLN A 261 -7.12 48.98 -12.13
N GLN A 262 -6.07 49.76 -12.07
CA GLN A 262 -6.02 50.88 -11.14
C GLN A 262 -6.36 52.17 -11.93
N ILE A 263 -7.29 52.91 -11.37
CA ILE A 263 -7.60 54.25 -11.89
C ILE A 263 -6.70 55.21 -11.12
N TYR A 264 -5.94 56.02 -11.85
CA TYR A 264 -5.11 57.09 -11.30
C TYR A 264 -5.78 58.43 -11.54
N VAL A 265 -5.75 59.30 -10.55
CA VAL A 265 -6.17 60.68 -10.63
C VAL A 265 -4.95 61.55 -10.46
N ASN A 266 -4.84 62.56 -11.32
CA ASN A 266 -3.77 63.56 -11.18
C ASN A 266 -4.22 64.63 -10.16
N GLU A 267 -3.60 64.60 -9.00
CA GLU A 267 -3.80 65.62 -7.97
C GLU A 267 -2.54 66.50 -7.89
N ASN A 268 -2.67 67.74 -8.26
CA ASN A 268 -1.57 68.73 -8.21
C ASN A 268 -0.28 68.29 -8.97
N GLY A 269 -0.42 67.65 -10.12
CA GLY A 269 0.70 67.21 -10.94
C GLY A 269 1.24 65.81 -10.57
N THR A 270 0.71 65.17 -9.56
CA THR A 270 1.12 63.82 -9.11
C THR A 270 -0.02 62.81 -9.35
N TRP A 271 0.29 61.71 -10.06
CA TRP A 271 -0.68 60.63 -10.30
C TRP A 271 -0.81 59.79 -9.03
N GLN A 272 -1.98 59.80 -8.38
CA GLN A 272 -2.31 58.99 -7.20
C GLN A 272 -3.24 57.83 -7.58
N PRO A 273 -3.01 56.62 -7.05
CA PRO A 273 -3.91 55.51 -7.28
C PRO A 273 -5.23 55.73 -6.52
N TYR A 274 -6.35 55.61 -7.22
CA TYR A 274 -7.66 55.80 -6.62
C TYR A 274 -8.27 54.45 -6.25
N SER A 275 -8.65 54.25 -4.97
CA SER A 275 -9.14 52.97 -4.46
C SER A 275 -10.67 52.82 -4.55
N LYS A 276 -11.40 53.91 -4.81
CA LYS A 276 -12.86 53.89 -4.86
C LYS A 276 -13.39 54.78 -5.96
N VAL A 277 -14.19 54.24 -6.86
CA VAL A 277 -14.88 55.02 -7.93
C VAL A 277 -16.37 55.03 -7.66
N TYR A 278 -16.98 56.21 -7.70
CA TYR A 278 -18.41 56.38 -7.56
C TYR A 278 -18.98 56.86 -8.89
N VAL A 279 -20.03 56.21 -9.32
CA VAL A 279 -20.79 56.64 -10.53
C VAL A 279 -22.16 57.13 -10.10
N LYS A 280 -22.62 58.26 -10.66
CA LYS A 280 -23.93 58.80 -10.36
C LYS A 280 -24.97 58.08 -11.23
N GLU A 281 -25.78 57.24 -10.62
CA GLU A 281 -26.87 56.51 -11.24
C GLU A 281 -28.19 56.96 -10.63
N ASN A 282 -29.15 57.35 -11.48
CA ASN A 282 -30.46 57.83 -11.03
C ASN A 282 -30.41 58.92 -9.94
N GLY A 283 -29.39 59.79 -10.03
CA GLY A 283 -29.22 60.88 -9.08
C GLY A 283 -28.49 60.56 -7.80
N GLN A 284 -28.15 59.27 -7.54
CA GLN A 284 -27.39 58.83 -6.37
C GLN A 284 -25.97 58.36 -6.75
N TRP A 285 -24.99 58.58 -5.85
CA TRP A 285 -23.62 58.11 -6.01
C TRP A 285 -23.51 56.67 -5.57
N VAL A 286 -23.20 55.74 -6.50
CA VAL A 286 -23.04 54.31 -6.27
C VAL A 286 -21.56 53.95 -6.41
N GLN A 287 -20.99 53.33 -5.38
CA GLN A 287 -19.63 52.82 -5.45
C GLN A 287 -19.58 51.65 -6.44
N LYS A 288 -18.62 51.69 -7.35
CA LYS A 288 -18.36 50.62 -8.31
C LYS A 288 -17.03 49.97 -7.98
N ASP A 289 -17.09 48.69 -7.65
CA ASP A 289 -15.92 47.84 -7.39
C ASP A 289 -15.47 47.05 -8.64
N ASP A 290 -16.31 47.10 -9.73
CA ASP A 290 -16.08 46.42 -10.98
C ASP A 290 -15.58 47.39 -12.06
N TYR A 291 -14.30 47.33 -12.34
CA TYR A 291 -13.62 48.23 -13.29
C TYR A 291 -14.08 48.04 -14.76
N GLU A 292 -14.56 46.85 -15.17
CA GLU A 292 -15.11 46.66 -16.52
C GLU A 292 -16.37 47.51 -16.75
N ASN A 293 -17.23 47.59 -15.75
CA ASN A 293 -18.40 48.44 -15.81
C ASN A 293 -18.04 49.94 -15.84
N ILE A 294 -17.02 50.33 -15.06
CA ILE A 294 -16.54 51.74 -15.05
C ILE A 294 -15.96 52.12 -16.41
N PHE A 295 -15.15 51.23 -17.03
CA PHE A 295 -14.59 51.49 -18.37
C PHE A 295 -15.69 51.57 -19.45
N ASN A 296 -16.75 50.76 -19.36
CA ASN A 296 -17.89 50.80 -20.26
C ASN A 296 -18.74 52.06 -20.05
N VAL A 297 -18.90 52.50 -18.82
CA VAL A 297 -19.55 53.77 -18.49
C VAL A 297 -18.72 54.95 -19.02
N LEU A 298 -17.41 54.95 -18.82
CA LEU A 298 -16.50 55.98 -19.31
C LEU A 298 -16.41 56.01 -20.84
N LYS A 299 -16.47 54.89 -21.53
CA LYS A 299 -16.56 54.80 -23.01
C LYS A 299 -17.83 55.42 -23.56
N ASN A 300 -18.92 55.34 -22.83
CA ASN A 300 -20.21 55.90 -23.26
C ASN A 300 -20.36 57.42 -22.95
N TYR A 301 -19.56 57.93 -22.02
CA TYR A 301 -19.45 59.38 -21.78
C TYR A 301 -18.37 59.97 -22.72
N LYS A 302 -18.79 60.24 -23.98
CA LYS A 302 -17.98 60.94 -24.98
C LYS A 302 -17.76 62.42 -24.64
N ARG A 303 -17.21 62.75 -23.52
CA ARG A 303 -16.58 64.02 -23.16
C ARG A 303 -16.34 64.07 -21.66
N ILE A 304 -15.18 63.62 -21.25
CA ILE A 304 -14.58 64.21 -20.07
C ILE A 304 -13.60 65.25 -20.61
N ASN A 305 -13.97 66.50 -20.57
CA ASN A 305 -13.07 67.62 -20.71
C ASN A 305 -12.22 67.62 -19.45
N LEU A 306 -11.01 67.10 -19.55
CA LEU A 306 -9.94 67.35 -18.56
C LEU A 306 -9.41 68.74 -18.92
N SER A 307 -9.90 69.73 -18.24
CA SER A 307 -9.29 71.07 -18.19
C SER A 307 -8.18 71.08 -17.14
#